data_70c65653bd2edd233984ca4e57f03f0a
#
_entry.id   70c65653bd2edd233984ca4e57f03f0a
#
_cell.length_a   1.000
_cell.length_b   1.000
_cell.length_c   1.000
_cell.angle_alpha   90.00
_cell.angle_beta   90.00
_cell.angle_gamma   90.00
#
_symmetry.space_group_name_H-M   'P 1'
#
loop_
_entity.id
_entity.type
_entity.pdbx_description
1 polymer ?
#
loop_
_entity_poly.entity_id
_entity_poly.type
_entity_poly.pdbx_seq_one_letter_code
_entity_poly.pdbx_strand_id
1 'polypeptide(L)'
;MKRIIILFFLCYTIPLIAQHTDPIQEAMANYDYETALSLIAQKKSTPPLLLQKGKALRGLGLTTEALATYQEIIRNDTTNTRAFIEAAECCRTLANYNQALKYYEHALDLNPENKYARI
;
A
#
# COMPACT_ATOMS: atom_id res chain seq x y z
N MET A 1 -14.47 -48.50 0.51
CA MET A 1 -13.55 -47.87 1.45
C MET A 1 -12.50 -46.99 0.79
N LYS A 2 -11.92 -47.36 -0.34
CA LYS A 2 -10.92 -46.54 -1.05
C LYS A 2 -11.47 -45.22 -1.60
N ARG A 3 -12.77 -45.14 -1.94
CA ARG A 3 -13.41 -43.94 -2.47
C ARG A 3 -13.61 -42.82 -1.42
N ILE A 4 -13.74 -43.19 -0.15
CA ILE A 4 -13.94 -42.24 0.95
C ILE A 4 -12.62 -41.52 1.27
N ILE A 5 -11.48 -42.22 1.12
CA ILE A 5 -10.13 -41.65 1.34
C ILE A 5 -9.76 -40.63 0.27
N ILE A 6 -10.18 -40.84 -0.99
CA ILE A 6 -9.94 -39.90 -2.10
C ILE A 6 -10.77 -38.63 -1.93
N LEU A 7 -12.00 -38.74 -1.44
CA LEU A 7 -12.85 -37.57 -1.14
C LEU A 7 -12.29 -36.75 0.03
N PHE A 8 -11.66 -37.40 1.00
CA PHE A 8 -10.98 -36.72 2.12
C PHE A 8 -9.76 -35.93 1.64
N PHE A 9 -9.03 -36.44 0.67
CA PHE A 9 -7.86 -35.79 0.10
C PHE A 9 -8.22 -34.53 -0.68
N LEU A 10 -9.34 -34.53 -1.41
CA LEU A 10 -9.83 -33.39 -2.16
C LEU A 10 -10.34 -32.25 -1.25
N CYS A 11 -10.89 -32.59 -0.08
CA CYS A 11 -11.31 -31.59 0.91
C CYS A 11 -10.11 -30.96 1.65
N TYR A 12 -8.95 -31.62 1.68
CA TYR A 12 -7.75 -31.12 2.35
C TYR A 12 -6.98 -30.10 1.52
N THR A 13 -7.10 -30.14 0.22
CA THR A 13 -6.34 -29.24 -0.68
C THR A 13 -6.94 -27.83 -0.77
N ILE A 14 -8.25 -27.68 -0.56
CA ILE A 14 -8.92 -26.38 -0.64
C ILE A 14 -8.57 -25.46 0.54
N PRO A 15 -8.52 -25.90 1.80
CA PRO A 15 -8.12 -25.05 2.92
C PRO A 15 -6.66 -24.60 2.88
N LEU A 16 -5.77 -25.38 2.29
CA LEU A 16 -4.34 -25.03 2.16
C LEU A 16 -4.09 -23.86 1.22
N ILE A 17 -4.86 -23.75 0.15
CA ILE A 17 -4.79 -22.63 -0.80
C ILE A 17 -5.32 -21.35 -0.16
N ALA A 18 -6.36 -21.43 0.67
CA ALA A 18 -6.94 -20.31 1.39
C ALA A 18 -6.06 -19.78 2.53
N GLN A 19 -5.09 -20.59 3.02
CA GLN A 19 -4.21 -20.22 4.13
C GLN A 19 -3.00 -19.36 3.72
N HIS A 20 -2.79 -19.15 2.43
CA HIS A 20 -1.68 -18.34 1.91
C HIS A 20 -2.04 -16.87 1.67
N THR A 21 -3.19 -16.41 2.13
CA THR A 21 -3.57 -15.01 2.01
C THR A 21 -2.79 -14.16 3.02
N ASP A 22 -2.12 -13.12 2.52
CA ASP A 22 -1.43 -12.17 3.38
C ASP A 22 -2.47 -11.43 4.24
N PRO A 23 -2.39 -11.52 5.60
CA PRO A 23 -3.35 -10.86 6.47
C PRO A 23 -3.45 -9.34 6.25
N ILE A 24 -2.33 -8.69 5.90
CA ILE A 24 -2.32 -7.25 5.61
C ILE A 24 -3.12 -6.96 4.35
N GLN A 25 -2.89 -7.72 3.28
CA GLN A 25 -3.64 -7.56 2.04
C GLN A 25 -5.13 -7.82 2.23
N GLU A 26 -5.47 -8.83 3.03
CA GLU A 26 -6.86 -9.14 3.35
C GLU A 26 -7.52 -7.97 4.09
N ALA A 27 -6.88 -7.44 5.13
CA ALA A 27 -7.38 -6.28 5.86
C ALA A 27 -7.55 -5.07 4.95
N MET A 28 -6.56 -4.80 4.07
CA MET A 28 -6.63 -3.70 3.10
C MET A 28 -7.79 -3.87 2.12
N ALA A 29 -7.99 -5.09 1.61
CA ALA A 29 -9.08 -5.40 0.67
C ALA A 29 -10.46 -5.23 1.31
N ASN A 30 -10.57 -5.46 2.61
CA ASN A 30 -11.82 -5.30 3.38
C ASN A 30 -11.99 -3.89 3.95
N TYR A 31 -11.10 -2.96 3.61
CA TYR A 31 -11.09 -1.59 4.15
C TYR A 31 -10.92 -1.55 5.67
N ASP A 32 -10.39 -2.61 6.26
CA ASP A 32 -10.06 -2.68 7.68
C ASP A 32 -8.66 -2.11 7.92
N TYR A 33 -8.56 -0.80 7.79
CA TYR A 33 -7.29 -0.09 7.84
C TYR A 33 -6.65 -0.11 9.22
N GLU A 34 -7.44 -0.15 10.27
CA GLU A 34 -6.92 -0.24 11.65
C GLU A 34 -6.20 -1.56 11.87
N THR A 35 -6.81 -2.67 11.46
CA THR A 35 -6.17 -3.99 11.52
C THR A 35 -4.92 -4.02 10.65
N ALA A 36 -4.98 -3.47 9.43
CA ALA A 36 -3.83 -3.40 8.54
C ALA A 36 -2.66 -2.65 9.20
N LEU A 37 -2.91 -1.49 9.80
CA LEU A 37 -1.88 -0.71 10.51
C LEU A 37 -1.28 -1.47 11.69
N SER A 38 -2.12 -2.16 12.45
CA SER A 38 -1.70 -3.00 13.58
C SER A 38 -0.74 -4.10 13.13
N LEU A 39 -1.08 -4.77 12.04
CA LEU A 39 -0.27 -5.85 11.47
C LEU A 39 1.05 -5.33 10.87
N ILE A 40 0.99 -4.19 10.19
CA ILE A 40 2.18 -3.53 9.62
C ILE A 40 3.16 -3.13 10.74
N ALA A 41 2.65 -2.61 11.85
CA ALA A 41 3.47 -2.18 12.99
C ALA A 41 4.28 -3.32 13.61
N GLN A 42 3.85 -4.57 13.45
CA GLN A 42 4.54 -5.75 13.97
C GLN A 42 5.68 -6.23 13.07
N LYS A 43 5.80 -5.69 11.87
CA LYS A 43 6.82 -6.10 10.89
C LYS A 43 7.95 -5.07 10.79
N LYS A 44 9.12 -5.55 10.33
CA LYS A 44 10.22 -4.67 9.99
C LYS A 44 9.81 -3.76 8.85
N SER A 45 10.08 -2.47 8.98
CA SER A 45 9.73 -1.46 7.98
C SER A 45 10.48 -1.71 6.66
N THR A 46 9.72 -1.77 5.58
CA THR A 46 10.22 -1.88 4.21
C THR A 46 9.46 -0.90 3.32
N PRO A 47 10.00 -0.47 2.16
CA PRO A 47 9.27 0.44 1.28
C PRO A 47 7.87 -0.06 0.88
N PRO A 48 7.67 -1.34 0.50
CA PRO A 48 6.31 -1.85 0.21
C PRO A 48 5.37 -1.76 1.41
N LEU A 49 5.84 -2.05 2.62
CA LEU A 49 5.01 -1.93 3.84
C LEU A 49 4.68 -0.48 4.16
N LEU A 50 5.62 0.44 3.95
CA LEU A 50 5.37 1.87 4.14
C LEU A 50 4.35 2.41 3.12
N LEU A 51 4.37 1.92 1.88
CA LEU A 51 3.33 2.26 0.90
C LEU A 51 1.95 1.78 1.36
N GLN A 52 1.84 0.58 1.89
CA GLN A 52 0.60 0.06 2.45
C GLN A 52 0.15 0.85 3.68
N LYS A 53 1.10 1.21 4.56
CA LYS A 53 0.83 2.05 5.73
C LYS A 53 0.25 3.40 5.32
N GLY A 54 0.88 4.07 4.36
CA GLY A 54 0.39 5.35 3.84
C GLY A 54 -1.01 5.23 3.28
N LYS A 55 -1.29 4.18 2.51
CA LYS A 55 -2.62 3.91 1.94
C LYS A 55 -3.66 3.70 3.04
N ALA A 56 -3.34 2.92 4.07
CA ALA A 56 -4.24 2.68 5.20
C ALA A 56 -4.54 3.98 5.98
N LEU A 57 -3.52 4.79 6.23
CA LEU A 57 -3.67 6.10 6.87
C LEU A 57 -4.58 7.02 6.06
N ARG A 58 -4.43 7.07 4.74
CA ARG A 58 -5.33 7.82 3.87
C ARG A 58 -6.75 7.31 3.94
N GLY A 59 -6.92 5.99 3.97
CA GLY A 59 -8.24 5.36 4.12
C GLY A 59 -8.96 5.77 5.39
N LEU A 60 -8.21 6.02 6.47
CA LEU A 60 -8.73 6.53 7.74
C LEU A 60 -8.88 8.07 7.77
N GLY A 61 -8.55 8.77 6.69
CA GLY A 61 -8.57 10.22 6.64
C GLY A 61 -7.39 10.91 7.33
N LEU A 62 -6.37 10.16 7.73
CA LEU A 62 -5.15 10.66 8.38
C LEU A 62 -4.11 11.07 7.34
N THR A 63 -4.48 12.07 6.53
CA THR A 63 -3.70 12.48 5.35
C THR A 63 -2.34 13.05 5.71
N THR A 64 -2.24 13.82 6.79
CA THR A 64 -0.95 14.39 7.26
C THR A 64 0.03 13.28 7.66
N GLU A 65 -0.45 12.27 8.37
CA GLU A 65 0.37 11.14 8.78
C GLU A 65 0.76 10.27 7.59
N ALA A 66 -0.16 10.10 6.63
CA ALA A 66 0.13 9.41 5.38
C ALA A 66 1.24 10.13 4.61
N LEU A 67 1.15 11.46 4.49
CA LEU A 67 2.20 12.27 3.83
C LEU A 67 3.56 12.05 4.49
N ALA A 68 3.62 12.09 5.81
CA ALA A 68 4.86 11.84 6.56
C ALA A 68 5.45 10.45 6.24
N THR A 69 4.58 9.45 6.11
CA THR A 69 4.97 8.08 5.75
C THR A 69 5.57 8.01 4.35
N TYR A 70 4.94 8.65 3.38
CA TYR A 70 5.46 8.70 2.01
C TYR A 70 6.76 9.51 1.92
N GLN A 71 6.87 10.58 2.68
CA GLN A 71 8.12 11.36 2.77
C GLN A 71 9.28 10.53 3.35
N GLU A 72 9.01 9.63 4.27
CA GLU A 72 10.01 8.69 4.79
C GLU A 72 10.54 7.79 3.67
N ILE A 73 9.68 7.26 2.82
CA ILE A 73 10.09 6.47 1.66
C ILE A 73 10.99 7.30 0.74
N ILE A 74 10.57 8.52 0.42
CA ILE A 74 11.29 9.44 -0.48
C ILE A 74 12.68 9.77 0.05
N ARG A 75 12.83 10.00 1.36
CA ARG A 75 14.13 10.29 1.97
C ARG A 75 15.11 9.13 1.82
N ASN A 76 14.62 7.89 1.87
CA ASN A 76 15.45 6.69 1.79
C ASN A 76 15.65 6.21 0.35
N ASP A 77 14.73 6.55 -0.55
CA ASP A 77 14.77 6.16 -1.96
C ASP A 77 14.17 7.28 -2.82
N THR A 78 15.03 8.12 -3.38
CA THR A 78 14.62 9.24 -4.23
C THR A 78 14.16 8.81 -5.62
N THR A 79 14.15 7.50 -5.91
CA THR A 79 13.71 6.95 -7.20
C THR A 79 12.35 6.25 -7.12
N ASN A 80 11.71 6.26 -5.95
CA ASN A 80 10.41 5.62 -5.77
C ASN A 80 9.30 6.50 -6.32
N THR A 81 8.99 6.34 -7.60
CA THR A 81 7.96 7.10 -8.31
C THR A 81 6.62 7.04 -7.62
N ARG A 82 6.23 5.86 -7.12
CA ARG A 82 4.94 5.68 -6.44
C ARG A 82 4.83 6.56 -5.19
N ALA A 83 5.90 6.63 -4.40
CA ALA A 83 5.91 7.45 -3.19
C ALA A 83 5.74 8.95 -3.52
N PHE A 84 6.34 9.43 -4.59
CA PHE A 84 6.16 10.82 -5.04
C PHE A 84 4.71 11.10 -5.45
N ILE A 85 4.08 10.19 -6.19
CA ILE A 85 2.69 10.34 -6.61
C ILE A 85 1.76 10.36 -5.39
N GLU A 86 1.94 9.43 -4.47
CA GLU A 86 1.11 9.35 -3.27
C GLU A 86 1.30 10.56 -2.36
N ALA A 87 2.55 11.05 -2.22
CA ALA A 87 2.83 12.28 -1.49
C ALA A 87 2.14 13.49 -2.14
N ALA A 88 2.17 13.57 -3.46
CA ALA A 88 1.48 14.63 -4.21
C ALA A 88 -0.03 14.59 -3.98
N GLU A 89 -0.63 13.41 -3.99
CA GLU A 89 -2.06 13.24 -3.71
C GLU A 89 -2.41 13.69 -2.29
N CYS A 90 -1.56 13.39 -1.31
CA CYS A 90 -1.75 13.88 0.06
C CYS A 90 -1.68 15.41 0.12
N CYS A 91 -0.69 16.01 -0.53
CA CYS A 91 -0.55 17.47 -0.61
C CYS A 91 -1.76 18.11 -1.28
N ARG A 92 -2.28 17.50 -2.35
CA ARG A 92 -3.49 17.99 -3.03
C ARG A 92 -4.71 17.96 -2.08
N THR A 93 -4.87 16.86 -1.36
CA THR A 93 -5.94 16.70 -0.36
C THR A 93 -5.83 17.75 0.75
N LEU A 94 -4.61 18.11 1.15
CA LEU A 94 -4.33 19.13 2.16
C LEU A 94 -4.34 20.55 1.59
N ALA A 95 -4.72 20.73 0.32
CA ALA A 95 -4.73 22.01 -0.40
C ALA A 95 -3.35 22.66 -0.53
N ASN A 96 -2.28 21.90 -0.35
CA ASN A 96 -0.91 22.37 -0.59
C ASN A 96 -0.52 22.09 -2.04
N TYR A 97 -1.10 22.88 -2.95
CA TYR A 97 -1.00 22.61 -4.39
C TYR A 97 0.41 22.85 -4.95
N ASN A 98 1.14 23.80 -4.41
CA ASN A 98 2.51 24.07 -4.85
C ASN A 98 3.43 22.88 -4.57
N GLN A 99 3.32 22.28 -3.39
CA GLN A 99 4.11 21.11 -3.04
C GLN A 99 3.64 19.87 -3.82
N ALA A 100 2.34 19.73 -4.03
CA ALA A 100 1.78 18.66 -4.86
C ALA A 100 2.37 18.70 -6.27
N LEU A 101 2.41 19.90 -6.88
CA LEU A 101 2.98 20.09 -8.21
C LEU A 101 4.44 19.65 -8.26
N LYS A 102 5.25 20.03 -7.29
CA LYS A 102 6.67 19.63 -7.21
C LYS A 102 6.84 18.12 -7.14
N TYR A 103 6.02 17.44 -6.35
CA TYR A 103 6.07 15.98 -6.25
C TYR A 103 5.64 15.30 -7.56
N TYR A 104 4.58 15.81 -8.23
CA TYR A 104 4.16 15.29 -9.53
C TYR A 104 5.23 15.50 -10.60
N GLU A 105 5.86 16.67 -10.64
CA GLU A 105 6.96 16.96 -11.57
C GLU A 105 8.12 15.98 -11.35
N HIS A 106 8.49 15.72 -10.11
CA HIS A 106 9.54 14.80 -9.80
C HIS A 106 9.19 13.36 -10.21
N ALA A 107 7.95 12.94 -9.98
CA ALA A 107 7.47 11.63 -10.43
C ALA A 107 7.50 11.51 -11.96
N LEU A 108 7.15 12.59 -12.66
CA LEU A 108 7.18 12.63 -14.12
C LEU A 108 8.60 12.57 -14.66
N ASP A 109 9.56 13.23 -14.00
CA ASP A 109 10.98 13.16 -14.36
C ASP A 109 11.54 11.74 -14.20
N LEU A 110 11.11 11.01 -13.16
CA LEU A 110 11.49 9.63 -12.93
C LEU A 110 10.87 8.66 -13.95
N ASN A 111 9.63 8.94 -14.36
CA ASN A 111 8.89 8.13 -15.32
C ASN A 111 8.03 9.04 -16.21
N PRO A 112 8.57 9.52 -17.35
CA PRO A 112 7.86 10.47 -18.22
C PRO A 112 6.55 9.95 -18.80
N GLU A 113 6.36 8.63 -18.84
CA GLU A 113 5.14 8.00 -19.36
C GLU A 113 4.07 7.78 -18.31
N ASN A 114 4.32 8.16 -17.07
CA ASN A 114 3.36 7.96 -15.99
C ASN A 114 2.18 8.94 -16.13
N LYS A 115 1.03 8.40 -16.54
CA LYS A 115 -0.19 9.17 -16.77
C LYS A 115 -0.74 9.83 -15.49
N TYR A 116 -0.41 9.31 -14.31
CA TYR A 116 -0.88 9.86 -13.04
C TYR A 116 -0.09 11.10 -12.61
N ALA A 117 1.12 11.26 -13.11
CA ALA A 117 1.95 12.43 -12.84
C ALA A 117 1.68 13.58 -13.81
N ARG A 118 0.91 13.37 -14.88
CA ARG A 118 0.51 14.42 -15.80
C ARG A 118 -0.64 15.23 -15.21
N ILE A 119 -0.45 16.50 -15.19
CA ILE A 119 -1.42 17.48 -14.68
C ILE A 119 -2.29 18.00 -15.83
#